data_77f0f42085ca67aacc06cc5dfc2b47e7
#
_entry.id   77f0f42085ca67aacc06cc5dfc2b47e7
#
_cell.length_a   1.000
_cell.length_b   1.000
_cell.length_c   1.000
_cell.angle_alpha   90.00
_cell.angle_beta   90.00
_cell.angle_gamma   90.00
#
_symmetry.space_group_name_H-M   'P 1'
#
loop_
_entity.id
_entity.type
_entity.pdbx_description
1 polymer ?
#
loop_
_entity_poly.entity_id
_entity_poly.type
_entity_poly.pdbx_seq_one_letter_code
_entity_poly.pdbx_strand_id
1 'polypeptide(L)'
;ISQPEVIAVDLMNGSSAVKGLGVGSSFGLIVSSLKQSNPSYYKVLKPWAKQLNLTDQAKRCHDAVVLADMVSAWRSIGFDDRTIVSRAGELLLGKLKFIQRRERQKVDASKIQIQGGVAVLGPDDHVPAKQLFQRGAKAVVRQGKDGMAVILSRRAQESGISVAGLESSLTEQWFIHPDGFLASYGGPKAPKDPTESGVTLKSLAKRTRKLIKGVKQ
;
A
#
# COMPACT_ATOMS: atom_id res chain seq x y z
N ILE A 1 6.07 -27.85 -29.86
CA ILE A 1 5.51 -27.05 -28.73
C ILE A 1 4.95 -28.09 -27.78
N SER A 2 5.69 -28.42 -26.69
CA SER A 2 5.22 -29.31 -25.64
C SER A 2 3.98 -28.70 -24.99
N GLN A 3 2.89 -29.45 -24.89
CA GLN A 3 1.73 -29.03 -24.13
C GLN A 3 2.15 -28.79 -22.66
N PRO A 4 1.65 -27.74 -22.01
CA PRO A 4 1.93 -27.53 -20.60
C PRO A 4 1.41 -28.72 -19.81
N GLU A 5 2.26 -29.32 -18.98
CA GLU A 5 1.85 -30.38 -18.06
C GLU A 5 0.70 -29.83 -17.18
N VAL A 6 -0.45 -30.46 -17.27
CA VAL A 6 -1.58 -30.14 -16.42
C VAL A 6 -1.37 -30.80 -15.07
N ILE A 7 -1.07 -29.98 -14.06
CA ILE A 7 -0.97 -30.48 -12.68
C ILE A 7 -2.38 -30.56 -12.11
N ALA A 8 -2.83 -31.77 -11.82
CA ALA A 8 -4.09 -31.99 -11.14
C ALA A 8 -3.98 -31.64 -9.66
N VAL A 9 -4.87 -30.76 -9.19
CA VAL A 9 -4.91 -30.30 -7.80
C VAL A 9 -6.19 -30.86 -7.14
N ASP A 10 -6.05 -31.47 -5.97
CA ASP A 10 -7.15 -32.04 -5.17
C ASP A 10 -7.97 -33.16 -5.84
N LEU A 11 -7.44 -33.82 -6.86
CA LEU A 11 -8.09 -34.99 -7.46
C LEU A 11 -7.75 -36.27 -6.64
N MET A 12 -8.78 -37.07 -6.37
CA MET A 12 -8.69 -38.23 -5.49
C MET A 12 -7.83 -39.38 -6.04
N ASN A 13 -7.66 -39.50 -7.36
CA ASN A 13 -7.00 -40.61 -8.04
C ASN A 13 -6.10 -40.13 -9.18
N GLY A 14 -4.80 -40.00 -8.94
CA GLY A 14 -3.83 -39.73 -10.00
C GLY A 14 -2.40 -39.63 -9.45
N SER A 15 -1.43 -40.21 -10.13
CA SER A 15 -0.02 -40.21 -9.76
C SER A 15 0.62 -38.80 -9.78
N SER A 16 0.01 -37.84 -10.45
CA SER A 16 0.42 -36.42 -10.55
C SER A 16 -0.44 -35.46 -9.72
N ALA A 17 -1.34 -35.99 -8.87
CA ALA A 17 -2.19 -35.14 -8.04
C ALA A 17 -1.39 -34.50 -6.89
N VAL A 18 -1.47 -33.19 -6.77
CA VAL A 18 -0.97 -32.47 -5.61
C VAL A 18 -2.05 -32.52 -4.53
N LYS A 19 -1.90 -33.41 -3.55
CA LYS A 19 -2.78 -33.51 -2.39
C LYS A 19 -2.02 -33.03 -1.15
N GLY A 20 -2.71 -32.33 -0.28
CA GLY A 20 -2.17 -31.90 1.02
C GLY A 20 -1.91 -33.05 1.95
N LEU A 21 -0.87 -33.83 1.68
CA LEU A 21 -0.43 -34.93 2.51
C LEU A 21 0.17 -34.39 3.81
N GLY A 22 -0.66 -34.31 4.84
CA GLY A 22 -0.23 -34.20 6.24
C GLY A 22 0.26 -32.84 6.73
N VAL A 23 0.58 -31.86 5.89
CA VAL A 23 1.28 -30.62 6.31
C VAL A 23 0.67 -29.33 5.78
N GLY A 24 -0.47 -29.35 5.09
CA GLY A 24 -1.10 -28.12 4.62
C GLY A 24 -1.99 -28.30 3.37
N SER A 25 -2.58 -27.21 2.93
CA SER A 25 -3.42 -27.17 1.73
C SER A 25 -2.63 -27.43 0.45
N SER A 26 -3.29 -27.93 -0.57
CA SER A 26 -2.72 -28.06 -1.92
C SER A 26 -2.15 -26.74 -2.45
N PHE A 27 -2.80 -25.63 -2.13
CA PHE A 27 -2.28 -24.29 -2.41
C PHE A 27 -0.96 -24.03 -1.70
N GLY A 28 -0.81 -24.46 -0.44
CA GLY A 28 0.43 -24.34 0.33
C GLY A 28 1.59 -25.09 -0.31
N LEU A 29 1.34 -26.29 -0.85
CA LEU A 29 2.34 -27.07 -1.58
C LEU A 29 2.77 -26.39 -2.87
N ILE A 30 1.82 -25.90 -3.67
CA ILE A 30 2.10 -25.14 -4.89
C ILE A 30 2.93 -23.89 -4.58
N VAL A 31 2.55 -23.11 -3.56
CA VAL A 31 3.32 -21.93 -3.15
C VAL A 31 4.72 -22.30 -2.68
N SER A 32 4.88 -23.44 -1.98
CA SER A 32 6.19 -23.90 -1.52
C SER A 32 7.12 -24.27 -2.68
N SER A 33 6.61 -24.82 -3.78
CA SER A 33 7.39 -25.11 -4.97
C SER A 33 7.95 -23.86 -5.65
N LEU A 34 7.28 -22.70 -5.47
CA LEU A 34 7.77 -21.43 -5.99
C LEU A 34 9.01 -20.89 -5.26
N LYS A 35 9.38 -21.45 -4.11
CA LYS A 35 10.50 -20.94 -3.31
C LYS A 35 11.80 -20.87 -4.10
N GLN A 36 12.05 -21.86 -4.95
CA GLN A 36 13.27 -21.92 -5.79
C GLN A 36 13.02 -21.32 -7.18
N SER A 37 11.91 -21.67 -7.82
CA SER A 37 11.61 -21.26 -9.20
C SER A 37 11.19 -19.79 -9.32
N ASN A 38 10.50 -19.25 -8.33
CA ASN A 38 10.06 -17.84 -8.33
C ASN A 38 10.01 -17.25 -6.91
N PRO A 39 11.16 -16.87 -6.32
CA PRO A 39 11.24 -16.39 -4.95
C PRO A 39 10.38 -15.15 -4.67
N SER A 40 10.16 -14.29 -5.66
CA SER A 40 9.34 -13.08 -5.51
C SER A 40 7.86 -13.43 -5.32
N TYR A 41 7.34 -14.35 -6.11
CA TYR A 41 5.97 -14.86 -5.94
C TYR A 41 5.81 -15.64 -4.64
N TYR A 42 6.78 -16.49 -4.30
CA TYR A 42 6.79 -17.21 -3.03
C TYR A 42 6.66 -16.25 -1.84
N LYS A 43 7.49 -15.19 -1.78
CA LYS A 43 7.46 -14.21 -0.69
C LYS A 43 6.09 -13.56 -0.51
N VAL A 44 5.40 -13.28 -1.61
CA VAL A 44 4.09 -12.63 -1.60
C VAL A 44 2.96 -13.60 -1.26
N LEU A 45 3.02 -14.83 -1.79
CA LEU A 45 1.95 -15.83 -1.63
C LEU A 45 2.07 -16.64 -0.32
N LYS A 46 3.26 -16.73 0.29
CA LYS A 46 3.49 -17.47 1.53
C LYS A 46 2.54 -17.10 2.68
N PRO A 47 2.25 -15.79 2.97
CA PRO A 47 1.29 -15.43 4.00
C PRO A 47 -0.11 -15.96 3.73
N TRP A 48 -0.52 -15.99 2.45
CA TRP A 48 -1.81 -16.53 2.01
C TRP A 48 -1.87 -18.05 2.15
N ALA A 49 -0.82 -18.74 1.71
CA ALA A 49 -0.71 -20.18 1.89
C ALA A 49 -0.83 -20.58 3.37
N LYS A 50 -0.20 -19.80 4.27
CA LYS A 50 -0.33 -20.00 5.72
C LYS A 50 -1.80 -19.85 6.19
N GLN A 51 -2.51 -18.83 5.69
CA GLN A 51 -3.89 -18.60 6.06
C GLN A 51 -4.82 -19.70 5.55
N LEU A 52 -4.68 -20.11 4.29
CA LEU A 52 -5.45 -21.21 3.73
C LEU A 52 -5.17 -22.54 4.43
N ASN A 53 -3.91 -22.82 4.79
CA ASN A 53 -3.58 -24.00 5.58
C ASN A 53 -4.27 -23.99 6.96
N LEU A 54 -4.40 -22.84 7.60
CA LEU A 54 -5.13 -22.71 8.87
C LEU A 54 -6.63 -22.96 8.68
N THR A 55 -7.20 -22.48 7.57
CA THR A 55 -8.62 -22.72 7.24
C THR A 55 -8.89 -24.19 6.98
N ASP A 56 -8.01 -24.89 6.23
CA ASP A 56 -8.11 -26.33 6.00
C ASP A 56 -8.01 -27.14 7.30
N GLN A 57 -7.36 -26.60 8.33
CA GLN A 57 -7.30 -27.17 9.68
C GLN A 57 -8.49 -26.71 10.56
N ALA A 58 -9.57 -26.20 9.97
CA ALA A 58 -10.72 -25.63 10.67
C ALA A 58 -10.38 -24.45 11.62
N LYS A 59 -9.22 -23.82 11.45
CA LYS A 59 -8.82 -22.62 12.16
C LYS A 59 -9.25 -21.40 11.35
N ARG A 60 -10.18 -20.60 11.89
CA ARG A 60 -10.68 -19.40 11.19
C ARG A 60 -9.56 -18.38 10.98
N CYS A 61 -9.41 -17.91 9.73
CA CYS A 61 -8.53 -16.83 9.36
C CYS A 61 -9.33 -15.79 8.56
N HIS A 62 -9.26 -14.52 8.98
CA HIS A 62 -10.14 -13.47 8.46
C HIS A 62 -10.14 -13.36 6.92
N ASP A 63 -8.97 -13.28 6.29
CA ASP A 63 -8.88 -13.09 4.83
C ASP A 63 -9.39 -14.34 4.05
N ALA A 64 -9.17 -15.54 4.58
CA ALA A 64 -9.65 -16.77 3.96
C ALA A 64 -11.17 -16.94 4.11
N VAL A 65 -11.74 -16.52 5.23
CA VAL A 65 -13.21 -16.49 5.44
C VAL A 65 -13.85 -15.54 4.42
N VAL A 66 -13.30 -14.33 4.24
CA VAL A 66 -13.82 -13.36 3.25
C VAL A 66 -13.83 -13.95 1.83
N LEU A 67 -12.75 -14.63 1.41
CA LEU A 67 -12.72 -15.26 0.08
C LEU A 67 -13.73 -16.41 -0.04
N ALA A 68 -13.88 -17.24 0.99
CA ALA A 68 -14.86 -18.32 1.01
C ALA A 68 -16.30 -17.78 0.94
N ASP A 69 -16.61 -16.72 1.68
CA ASP A 69 -17.91 -16.05 1.65
C ASP A 69 -18.19 -15.45 0.25
N MET A 70 -17.20 -14.86 -0.41
CA MET A 70 -17.33 -14.35 -1.78
C MET A 70 -17.60 -15.47 -2.77
N VAL A 71 -16.91 -16.61 -2.67
CA VAL A 71 -17.14 -17.77 -3.51
C VAL A 71 -18.57 -18.31 -3.31
N SER A 72 -19.01 -18.40 -2.06
CA SER A 72 -20.38 -18.83 -1.73
C SER A 72 -21.44 -17.87 -2.30
N ALA A 73 -21.19 -16.55 -2.18
CA ALA A 73 -22.07 -15.54 -2.76
C ALA A 73 -22.15 -15.64 -4.28
N TRP A 74 -21.03 -15.85 -4.98
CA TRP A 74 -21.03 -16.04 -6.44
C TRP A 74 -21.79 -17.28 -6.87
N ARG A 75 -21.70 -18.39 -6.14
CA ARG A 75 -22.51 -19.59 -6.39
C ARG A 75 -24.00 -19.32 -6.20
N SER A 76 -24.37 -18.57 -5.15
CA SER A 76 -25.78 -18.28 -4.85
C SER A 76 -26.46 -17.43 -5.93
N ILE A 77 -25.70 -16.63 -6.68
CA ILE A 77 -26.19 -15.84 -7.83
C ILE A 77 -26.04 -16.58 -9.18
N GLY A 78 -25.68 -17.88 -9.16
CA GLY A 78 -25.67 -18.76 -10.33
C GLY A 78 -24.40 -18.72 -11.17
N PHE A 79 -23.28 -18.23 -10.67
CA PHE A 79 -22.01 -18.35 -11.39
C PHE A 79 -21.55 -19.80 -11.43
N ASP A 80 -21.10 -20.25 -12.61
CA ASP A 80 -20.44 -21.54 -12.77
C ASP A 80 -19.03 -21.55 -12.15
N ASP A 81 -18.49 -22.74 -11.93
CA ASP A 81 -17.18 -22.91 -11.30
C ASP A 81 -16.05 -22.26 -12.12
N ARG A 82 -16.15 -22.26 -13.46
CA ARG A 82 -15.15 -21.61 -14.32
C ARG A 82 -15.11 -20.10 -14.11
N THR A 83 -16.27 -19.47 -14.06
CA THR A 83 -16.41 -18.04 -13.78
C THR A 83 -15.91 -17.70 -12.38
N ILE A 84 -16.22 -18.53 -11.38
CA ILE A 84 -15.76 -18.36 -10.00
C ILE A 84 -14.23 -18.43 -9.92
N VAL A 85 -13.62 -19.43 -10.52
CA VAL A 85 -12.15 -19.59 -10.56
C VAL A 85 -11.48 -18.40 -11.25
N SER A 86 -12.03 -17.93 -12.39
CA SER A 86 -11.53 -16.75 -13.09
C SER A 86 -11.55 -15.50 -12.19
N ARG A 87 -12.68 -15.21 -11.56
CA ARG A 87 -12.83 -14.04 -10.67
C ARG A 87 -11.94 -14.13 -9.43
N ALA A 88 -11.84 -15.30 -8.83
CA ALA A 88 -10.93 -15.53 -7.71
C ALA A 88 -9.47 -15.29 -8.13
N GLY A 89 -9.07 -15.75 -9.32
CA GLY A 89 -7.76 -15.50 -9.91
C GLY A 89 -7.48 -14.03 -10.13
N GLU A 90 -8.43 -13.27 -10.65
CA GLU A 90 -8.31 -11.81 -10.80
C GLU A 90 -8.10 -11.08 -9.47
N LEU A 91 -8.86 -11.46 -8.43
CA LEU A 91 -8.69 -10.90 -7.08
C LEU A 91 -7.32 -11.20 -6.51
N LEU A 92 -6.84 -12.44 -6.64
CA LEU A 92 -5.52 -12.84 -6.18
C LEU A 92 -4.41 -12.09 -6.94
N LEU A 93 -4.53 -11.95 -8.25
CA LEU A 93 -3.60 -11.17 -9.07
C LEU A 93 -3.61 -9.68 -8.69
N GLY A 94 -4.78 -9.12 -8.45
CA GLY A 94 -4.93 -7.74 -7.96
C GLY A 94 -4.23 -7.54 -6.60
N LYS A 95 -4.43 -8.47 -5.67
CA LYS A 95 -3.78 -8.46 -4.37
C LYS A 95 -2.25 -8.58 -4.49
N LEU A 96 -1.77 -9.46 -5.37
CA LEU A 96 -0.35 -9.63 -5.66
C LEU A 96 0.28 -8.32 -6.14
N LYS A 97 -0.33 -7.70 -7.17
CA LYS A 97 0.13 -6.40 -7.71
C LYS A 97 0.13 -5.31 -6.64
N PHE A 98 -0.90 -5.27 -5.79
CA PHE A 98 -0.98 -4.32 -4.68
C PHE A 98 0.17 -4.50 -3.68
N ILE A 99 0.48 -5.74 -3.28
CA ILE A 99 1.58 -6.02 -2.35
C ILE A 99 2.93 -5.66 -2.99
N GLN A 100 3.17 -6.06 -4.25
CA GLN A 100 4.39 -5.70 -4.98
C GLN A 100 4.58 -4.18 -5.07
N ARG A 101 3.49 -3.44 -5.37
CA ARG A 101 3.52 -1.97 -5.37
C ARG A 101 3.90 -1.41 -4.00
N ARG A 102 3.34 -1.93 -2.92
CA ARG A 102 3.68 -1.49 -1.54
C ARG A 102 5.14 -1.76 -1.20
N GLU A 103 5.69 -2.92 -1.59
CA GLU A 103 7.10 -3.22 -1.35
C GLU A 103 8.02 -2.27 -2.14
N ARG A 104 7.73 -1.99 -3.41
CA ARG A 104 8.44 -0.97 -4.20
C ARG A 104 8.39 0.40 -3.50
N GLN A 105 7.21 0.84 -3.07
CA GLN A 105 7.05 2.10 -2.36
C GLN A 105 7.88 2.17 -1.06
N LYS A 106 8.04 1.06 -0.33
CA LYS A 106 8.92 1.01 0.85
C LYS A 106 10.39 1.20 0.47
N VAL A 107 10.83 0.55 -0.62
CA VAL A 107 12.20 0.71 -1.14
C VAL A 107 12.44 2.15 -1.58
N ASP A 108 11.51 2.75 -2.31
CA ASP A 108 11.63 4.14 -2.74
C ASP A 108 11.58 5.10 -1.54
N ALA A 109 10.69 4.86 -0.58
CA ALA A 109 10.66 5.62 0.66
C ALA A 109 12.00 5.57 1.40
N SER A 110 12.73 4.44 1.36
CA SER A 110 14.01 4.31 2.06
C SER A 110 15.09 5.25 1.52
N LYS A 111 14.99 5.66 0.26
CA LYS A 111 15.93 6.59 -0.41
C LYS A 111 15.68 8.05 -0.04
N ILE A 112 14.47 8.38 0.42
CA ILE A 112 14.11 9.77 0.79
C ILE A 112 14.74 10.13 2.14
N GLN A 113 15.48 11.24 2.16
CA GLN A 113 16.06 11.75 3.39
C GLN A 113 15.02 12.48 4.24
N ILE A 114 15.04 12.21 5.55
CA ILE A 114 14.23 12.93 6.54
C ILE A 114 15.16 13.87 7.31
N GLN A 115 15.01 15.19 7.10
CA GLN A 115 15.84 16.19 7.74
C GLN A 115 15.00 17.07 8.68
N GLY A 116 15.36 17.14 9.94
CA GLY A 116 14.62 17.92 10.95
C GLY A 116 13.15 17.48 11.08
N GLY A 117 12.87 16.19 10.90
CA GLY A 117 11.52 15.63 10.93
C GLY A 117 10.70 15.85 9.65
N VAL A 118 11.28 16.44 8.61
CA VAL A 118 10.59 16.72 7.32
C VAL A 118 11.17 15.88 6.21
N ALA A 119 10.32 15.16 5.50
CA ALA A 119 10.63 14.55 4.21
C ALA A 119 10.16 15.48 3.09
N VAL A 120 10.96 15.57 2.01
CA VAL A 120 10.64 16.42 0.86
C VAL A 120 10.52 15.52 -0.36
N LEU A 121 9.41 15.67 -1.09
CA LEU A 121 9.09 14.93 -2.31
C LEU A 121 8.96 15.89 -3.48
N GLY A 122 9.74 15.64 -4.54
CA GLY A 122 9.62 16.31 -5.82
C GLY A 122 8.49 15.76 -6.68
N PRO A 123 8.32 16.30 -7.90
CA PRO A 123 7.23 15.90 -8.82
C PRO A 123 7.30 14.44 -9.25
N ASP A 124 8.51 13.87 -9.33
CA ASP A 124 8.74 12.49 -9.78
C ASP A 124 8.73 11.46 -8.63
N ASP A 125 8.61 11.93 -7.38
CA ASP A 125 8.61 11.06 -6.21
C ASP A 125 7.21 10.49 -5.94
N HIS A 126 6.99 9.23 -6.29
CA HIS A 126 5.72 8.54 -6.10
C HIS A 126 5.60 7.79 -4.76
N VAL A 127 6.21 8.35 -3.71
CA VAL A 127 6.20 7.76 -2.36
C VAL A 127 5.00 8.27 -1.57
N PRO A 128 4.15 7.38 -1.01
CA PRO A 128 3.07 7.80 -0.11
C PRO A 128 3.60 8.39 1.20
N ALA A 129 3.00 9.47 1.67
CA ALA A 129 3.35 10.11 2.93
C ALA A 129 3.36 9.12 4.11
N LYS A 130 2.42 8.16 4.13
CA LYS A 130 2.33 7.11 5.16
C LYS A 130 3.63 6.32 5.32
N GLN A 131 4.34 6.02 4.24
CA GLN A 131 5.62 5.29 4.30
C GLN A 131 6.72 6.13 4.98
N LEU A 132 6.71 7.44 4.74
CA LEU A 132 7.66 8.37 5.35
C LEU A 132 7.33 8.61 6.82
N PHE A 133 6.06 8.67 7.18
CA PHE A 133 5.62 8.74 8.58
C PHE A 133 6.03 7.50 9.37
N GLN A 134 5.95 6.31 8.78
CA GLN A 134 6.45 5.07 9.39
C GLN A 134 7.97 5.08 9.63
N ARG A 135 8.72 5.89 8.87
CA ARG A 135 10.16 6.11 9.03
C ARG A 135 10.49 7.28 9.97
N GLY A 136 9.51 7.85 10.65
CA GLY A 136 9.68 8.90 11.64
C GLY A 136 9.56 10.32 11.11
N ALA A 137 9.13 10.55 9.85
CA ALA A 137 8.82 11.90 9.42
C ALA A 137 7.64 12.46 10.22
N LYS A 138 7.78 13.68 10.73
CA LYS A 138 6.70 14.45 11.36
C LYS A 138 5.85 15.17 10.33
N ALA A 139 6.49 15.60 9.23
CA ALA A 139 5.82 16.22 8.08
C ALA A 139 6.38 15.70 6.74
N VAL A 140 5.54 15.73 5.72
CA VAL A 140 5.90 15.55 4.32
C VAL A 140 5.55 16.81 3.56
N VAL A 141 6.53 17.40 2.89
CA VAL A 141 6.36 18.52 1.96
C VAL A 141 6.51 17.94 0.56
N ARG A 142 5.50 18.12 -0.27
CA ARG A 142 5.50 17.55 -1.62
C ARG A 142 5.12 18.58 -2.68
N GLN A 143 5.71 18.43 -3.84
CA GLN A 143 5.29 19.04 -5.08
C GLN A 143 4.85 17.94 -6.04
N GLY A 144 3.66 18.07 -6.60
CA GLY A 144 3.17 17.22 -7.69
C GLY A 144 2.90 18.08 -8.92
N LYS A 145 2.47 17.48 -9.99
CA LYS A 145 2.05 18.18 -11.22
C LYS A 145 0.82 19.08 -10.98
N ASP A 146 -0.04 18.72 -10.04
CA ASP A 146 -1.33 19.36 -9.79
C ASP A 146 -1.30 20.31 -8.57
N GLY A 147 -0.11 20.58 -8.00
CA GLY A 147 0.01 21.48 -6.87
C GLY A 147 1.09 21.10 -5.85
N MET A 148 1.07 21.78 -4.71
CA MET A 148 1.99 21.58 -3.58
C MET A 148 1.21 21.28 -2.30
N ALA A 149 1.83 20.56 -1.35
CA ALA A 149 1.21 20.29 -0.07
C ALA A 149 2.24 20.10 1.06
N VAL A 150 1.81 20.45 2.27
CA VAL A 150 2.42 20.05 3.55
C VAL A 150 1.43 19.16 4.28
N ILE A 151 1.85 17.96 4.65
CA ILE A 151 1.02 16.97 5.35
C ILE A 151 1.72 16.61 6.65
N LEU A 152 1.04 16.76 7.78
CA LEU A 152 1.56 16.33 9.09
C LEU A 152 1.19 14.88 9.40
N SER A 153 2.07 14.17 10.09
CA SER A 153 1.73 12.89 10.68
C SER A 153 0.78 13.08 11.86
N ARG A 154 -0.05 12.06 12.15
CA ARG A 154 -0.93 12.06 13.31
C ARG A 154 -0.15 12.32 14.62
N ARG A 155 1.02 11.68 14.79
CA ARG A 155 1.90 11.90 15.96
C ARG A 155 2.37 13.37 16.08
N ALA A 156 2.61 14.05 14.96
CA ALA A 156 2.98 15.47 15.00
C ALA A 156 1.82 16.34 15.47
N GLN A 157 0.60 16.06 14.99
CA GLN A 157 -0.63 16.76 15.44
C GLN A 157 -0.88 16.52 16.93
N GLU A 158 -0.79 15.29 17.41
CA GLU A 158 -0.93 14.92 18.82
C GLU A 158 0.12 15.62 19.70
N SER A 159 1.25 16.02 19.13
CA SER A 159 2.28 16.85 19.79
C SER A 159 2.04 18.38 19.67
N GLY A 160 0.84 18.79 19.23
CA GLY A 160 0.47 20.20 19.11
C GLY A 160 1.00 20.92 17.87
N ILE A 161 1.57 20.21 16.90
CA ILE A 161 2.04 20.82 15.64
C ILE A 161 0.87 20.97 14.71
N SER A 162 0.65 22.19 14.17
CA SER A 162 -0.39 22.52 13.20
C SER A 162 0.18 23.28 12.02
N VAL A 163 -0.25 22.96 10.78
CA VAL A 163 0.12 23.72 9.59
C VAL A 163 -0.45 25.14 9.56
N ALA A 164 -1.41 25.46 10.44
CA ALA A 164 -1.90 26.83 10.61
C ALA A 164 -0.76 27.81 10.95
N GLY A 165 0.30 27.35 11.63
CA GLY A 165 1.50 28.14 11.86
C GLY A 165 2.27 28.55 10.60
N LEU A 166 1.90 28.05 9.41
CA LEU A 166 2.46 28.48 8.13
C LEU A 166 1.63 29.57 7.44
N GLU A 167 0.41 29.85 7.90
CA GLU A 167 -0.57 30.71 7.23
C GLU A 167 -0.01 32.08 6.86
N SER A 168 0.63 32.78 7.80
CA SER A 168 1.27 34.08 7.57
C SER A 168 2.37 34.08 6.50
N SER A 169 2.83 32.92 6.11
CA SER A 169 3.91 32.73 5.13
C SER A 169 3.46 32.16 3.81
N LEU A 170 2.17 31.89 3.65
CA LEU A 170 1.53 31.36 2.45
C LEU A 170 0.61 32.42 1.84
N THR A 171 0.30 32.30 0.56
CA THR A 171 -0.69 33.17 -0.10
C THR A 171 -2.11 32.75 0.26
N GLU A 172 -3.08 33.64 0.13
CA GLU A 172 -4.50 33.36 0.39
C GLU A 172 -5.08 32.23 -0.47
N GLN A 173 -4.37 31.86 -1.54
CA GLN A 173 -4.79 30.77 -2.43
C GLN A 173 -4.50 29.37 -1.86
N TRP A 174 -3.77 29.29 -0.74
CA TRP A 174 -3.52 28.03 -0.04
C TRP A 174 -4.73 27.64 0.79
N PHE A 175 -5.12 26.39 0.67
CA PHE A 175 -6.09 25.77 1.56
C PHE A 175 -5.38 25.26 2.81
N ILE A 176 -5.86 25.65 3.98
CA ILE A 176 -5.42 25.09 5.26
C ILE A 176 -6.60 24.33 5.86
N HIS A 177 -6.38 23.04 6.12
CA HIS A 177 -7.41 22.20 6.72
C HIS A 177 -7.70 22.67 8.16
N PRO A 178 -8.99 22.78 8.58
CA PRO A 178 -9.35 23.25 9.93
C PRO A 178 -8.64 22.50 11.07
N ASP A 179 -8.48 21.17 10.93
CA ASP A 179 -7.74 20.34 11.91
C ASP A 179 -6.22 20.53 11.85
N GLY A 180 -5.71 21.39 11.01
CA GLY A 180 -4.30 21.78 10.97
C GLY A 180 -3.31 20.70 10.48
N PHE A 181 -3.77 19.61 9.85
CA PHE A 181 -2.87 18.55 9.39
C PHE A 181 -2.40 18.70 7.95
N LEU A 182 -3.08 19.53 7.16
CA LEU A 182 -2.82 19.72 5.73
C LEU A 182 -2.86 21.19 5.36
N ALA A 183 -1.82 21.64 4.67
CA ALA A 183 -1.86 22.85 3.85
C ALA A 183 -1.63 22.46 2.39
N SER A 184 -2.45 22.93 1.46
CA SER A 184 -2.32 22.61 0.04
C SER A 184 -2.58 23.78 -0.88
N TYR A 185 -1.83 23.83 -1.97
CA TYR A 185 -2.03 24.69 -3.12
C TYR A 185 -2.34 23.82 -4.31
N GLY A 186 -3.62 23.74 -4.70
CA GLY A 186 -4.08 22.79 -5.70
C GLY A 186 -4.12 21.34 -5.22
N GLY A 187 -4.35 20.44 -6.17
CA GLY A 187 -4.43 19.00 -5.95
C GLY A 187 -5.22 18.30 -7.07
N PRO A 188 -5.38 16.95 -7.03
CA PRO A 188 -6.00 16.19 -8.13
C PRO A 188 -7.43 16.58 -8.47
N LYS A 189 -8.19 17.13 -7.49
CA LYS A 189 -9.59 17.59 -7.69
C LYS A 189 -9.68 19.03 -8.16
N ALA A 190 -8.65 19.83 -7.90
CA ALA A 190 -8.56 21.24 -8.27
C ALA A 190 -7.09 21.53 -8.61
N PRO A 191 -6.60 21.10 -9.78
CA PRO A 191 -5.20 21.23 -10.15
C PRO A 191 -4.81 22.70 -10.30
N LYS A 192 -3.63 23.07 -9.80
CA LYS A 192 -3.01 24.38 -9.95
C LYS A 192 -1.54 24.20 -10.30
N ASP A 193 -0.99 25.14 -11.05
CA ASP A 193 0.45 25.15 -11.34
C ASP A 193 1.24 25.41 -10.05
N PRO A 194 2.11 24.48 -9.63
CA PRO A 194 2.93 24.68 -8.42
C PRO A 194 3.82 25.91 -8.46
N THR A 195 4.19 26.41 -9.66
CA THR A 195 5.02 27.62 -9.84
C THR A 195 4.31 28.88 -9.40
N GLU A 196 2.99 28.90 -9.43
CA GLU A 196 2.14 30.03 -9.02
C GLU A 196 1.81 30.02 -7.52
N SER A 197 2.32 29.04 -6.77
CA SER A 197 2.02 28.89 -5.33
C SER A 197 2.58 30.01 -4.42
N GLY A 198 3.42 30.88 -4.96
CA GLY A 198 4.13 31.94 -4.21
C GLY A 198 5.27 31.42 -3.34
N VAL A 199 5.54 30.11 -3.30
CA VAL A 199 6.63 29.51 -2.54
C VAL A 199 7.33 28.39 -3.32
N THR A 200 8.65 28.26 -3.14
CA THR A 200 9.38 27.13 -3.69
C THR A 200 9.30 25.92 -2.74
N LEU A 201 9.42 24.71 -3.28
CA LEU A 201 9.48 23.47 -2.49
C LEU A 201 10.54 23.54 -1.37
N LYS A 202 11.73 24.08 -1.69
CA LYS A 202 12.84 24.27 -0.72
C LYS A 202 12.47 25.25 0.40
N SER A 203 11.84 26.39 0.05
CA SER A 203 11.38 27.38 1.00
C SER A 203 10.30 26.82 1.93
N LEU A 204 9.31 26.13 1.36
CA LEU A 204 8.24 25.49 2.10
C LEU A 204 8.79 24.45 3.09
N ALA A 205 9.72 23.61 2.65
CA ALA A 205 10.38 22.64 3.51
C ALA A 205 11.17 23.32 4.67
N LYS A 206 11.86 24.44 4.39
CA LYS A 206 12.56 25.20 5.42
C LYS A 206 11.60 25.76 6.47
N ARG A 207 10.47 26.33 6.04
CA ARG A 207 9.42 26.86 6.92
C ARG A 207 8.80 25.76 7.77
N THR A 208 8.48 24.61 7.16
CA THR A 208 7.94 23.43 7.86
C THR A 208 8.92 22.89 8.92
N ARG A 209 10.23 22.87 8.64
CA ARG A 209 11.24 22.49 9.66
C ARG A 209 11.29 23.46 10.84
N LYS A 210 11.13 24.77 10.59
CA LYS A 210 11.06 25.77 11.66
C LYS A 210 9.81 25.56 12.52
N LEU A 211 8.66 25.32 11.89
CA LEU A 211 7.40 25.02 12.57
C LEU A 211 7.57 23.81 13.52
N ILE A 212 8.15 22.71 13.03
CA ILE A 212 8.36 21.50 13.83
C ILE A 212 9.33 21.74 15.02
N LYS A 213 10.35 22.58 14.84
CA LYS A 213 11.32 22.92 15.89
C LYS A 213 10.76 23.89 16.93
N GLY A 214 9.83 24.76 16.54
CA GLY A 214 9.28 25.80 17.39
C GLY A 214 8.31 25.29 18.46
N VAL A 215 7.75 24.10 18.28
CA VAL A 215 6.97 23.42 19.31
C VAL A 215 7.95 22.75 20.27
N LYS A 216 8.27 23.46 21.36
CA LYS A 216 9.05 22.88 22.49
C LYS A 216 8.26 21.69 23.06
N GLN A 217 8.92 20.54 23.17
CA GLN A 217 8.43 19.40 23.93
C GLN A 217 8.25 19.75 25.40
#